data_66cae1bae807ffda206c57b955abff52
#
_entry.id   66cae1bae807ffda206c57b955abff52
#
_cell.length_a   1.000
_cell.length_b   1.000
_cell.length_c   1.000
_cell.angle_alpha   90.00
_cell.angle_beta   90.00
_cell.angle_gamma   90.00
#
_symmetry.space_group_name_H-M   'P 1'
#
loop_
_entity.id
_entity.type
_entity.pdbx_description
1 polymer ?
#
loop_
_entity_poly.entity_id
_entity_poly.type
_entity_poly.pdbx_seq_one_letter_code
_entity_poly.pdbx_strand_id
1 'polypeptide(L)'
;MGRISLLGVCVPAALSLLLGACAGDRAHAVRVSVPEQRMTVFRHGQPVASYPVSTSKFGVGDVPGSNCTPLGKMAVAQKIGGGAPLGMKFKDRRPTGEIVPINAPGRDPIVTRILWLRGLEKRNANAFERMIYIHGTPEEARLGTPASYGCIRMRSRDVAELFDTVGRGAQVFVSNSSTTHASGTKDAAVETTAQAAVAAQTRAD
;
A
#
# COMPACT_ATOMS: atom_id res chain seq x y z
N MET A 1 -55.79 43.61 -38.78
CA MET A 1 -54.84 43.89 -37.70
C MET A 1 -54.72 42.65 -36.88
N GLY A 2 -53.79 41.74 -37.20
CA GLY A 2 -53.56 40.47 -36.54
C GLY A 2 -52.33 40.58 -35.61
N ARG A 3 -52.48 40.29 -34.32
CA ARG A 3 -51.38 40.20 -33.32
C ARG A 3 -50.80 38.78 -33.32
N ILE A 4 -49.54 38.67 -33.68
CA ILE A 4 -48.76 37.44 -33.56
C ILE A 4 -48.17 37.39 -32.17
N SER A 5 -48.63 36.42 -31.34
CA SER A 5 -48.04 36.12 -30.03
C SER A 5 -46.87 35.15 -30.21
N LEU A 6 -45.64 35.59 -29.90
CA LEU A 6 -44.49 34.71 -29.76
C LEU A 6 -44.53 34.00 -28.39
N LEU A 7 -44.74 32.69 -28.44
CA LEU A 7 -44.49 31.85 -27.25
C LEU A 7 -42.97 31.60 -27.13
N GLY A 8 -42.38 32.15 -26.07
CA GLY A 8 -41.01 31.87 -25.72
C GLY A 8 -40.90 30.48 -25.10
N VAL A 9 -40.15 29.59 -25.72
CA VAL A 9 -39.80 28.26 -25.18
C VAL A 9 -38.63 28.44 -24.25
N CYS A 10 -38.87 28.36 -22.92
CA CYS A 10 -37.82 28.24 -21.91
C CYS A 10 -37.27 26.81 -21.92
N VAL A 11 -36.04 26.63 -22.41
CA VAL A 11 -35.30 25.38 -22.29
C VAL A 11 -34.61 25.38 -20.88
N PRO A 12 -34.92 24.44 -19.98
CA PRO A 12 -34.19 24.35 -18.73
C PRO A 12 -32.78 23.80 -19.00
N ALA A 13 -31.77 24.60 -18.72
CA ALA A 13 -30.39 24.16 -18.70
C ALA A 13 -30.21 23.17 -17.51
N ALA A 14 -30.17 21.88 -17.81
CA ALA A 14 -29.84 20.85 -16.87
C ALA A 14 -28.35 20.99 -16.50
N LEU A 15 -28.08 21.60 -15.37
CA LEU A 15 -26.75 21.69 -14.74
C LEU A 15 -26.39 20.30 -14.19
N SER A 16 -25.72 19.47 -14.98
CA SER A 16 -25.17 18.19 -14.55
C SER A 16 -24.01 18.44 -13.58
N LEU A 17 -24.29 18.39 -12.28
CA LEU A 17 -23.24 18.31 -11.25
C LEU A 17 -22.50 16.97 -11.43
N LEU A 18 -21.33 17.01 -12.04
CA LEU A 18 -20.35 15.93 -12.01
C LEU A 18 -19.81 15.84 -10.55
N LEU A 19 -20.48 15.03 -9.74
CA LEU A 19 -19.94 14.54 -8.47
C LEU A 19 -18.74 13.66 -8.81
N GLY A 20 -17.56 14.27 -8.95
CA GLY A 20 -16.30 13.58 -8.99
C GLY A 20 -16.09 12.88 -7.65
N ALA A 21 -16.66 11.68 -7.50
CA ALA A 21 -16.31 10.80 -6.39
C ALA A 21 -14.79 10.64 -6.43
N CYS A 22 -14.09 11.03 -5.34
CA CYS A 22 -12.68 10.73 -5.13
C CYS A 22 -12.54 9.20 -5.04
N ALA A 23 -12.59 8.55 -6.19
CA ALA A 23 -12.33 7.11 -6.28
C ALA A 23 -10.87 6.91 -5.86
N GLY A 24 -10.67 6.23 -4.74
CA GLY A 24 -9.33 5.85 -4.31
C GLY A 24 -8.62 5.02 -5.38
N ASP A 25 -7.30 4.93 -5.30
CA ASP A 25 -6.49 4.17 -6.24
C ASP A 25 -6.86 2.68 -6.20
N ARG A 26 -7.50 2.21 -7.25
CA ARG A 26 -7.87 0.81 -7.48
C ARG A 26 -6.98 0.11 -8.49
N ALA A 27 -6.14 0.86 -9.20
CA ALA A 27 -5.25 0.33 -10.22
C ALA A 27 -4.01 -0.32 -9.60
N HIS A 28 -3.56 0.18 -8.46
CA HIS A 28 -2.33 -0.27 -7.82
C HIS A 28 -2.60 -1.08 -6.54
N ALA A 29 -1.75 -2.09 -6.33
CA ALA A 29 -1.66 -2.86 -5.10
C ALA A 29 -0.19 -3.05 -4.72
N VAL A 30 0.09 -3.08 -3.43
CA VAL A 30 1.43 -3.30 -2.87
C VAL A 30 1.40 -4.59 -2.06
N ARG A 31 2.35 -5.48 -2.28
CA ARG A 31 2.56 -6.68 -1.46
C ARG A 31 3.91 -6.59 -0.77
N VAL A 32 3.93 -6.87 0.53
CA VAL A 32 5.12 -6.91 1.36
C VAL A 32 5.27 -8.29 1.94
N SER A 33 6.35 -8.97 1.63
CA SER A 33 6.76 -10.23 2.24
C SER A 33 7.71 -9.94 3.39
N VAL A 34 7.29 -10.26 4.63
CA VAL A 34 8.13 -10.08 5.82
C VAL A 34 9.33 -11.02 5.79
N PRO A 35 9.22 -12.32 5.44
CA PRO A 35 10.39 -13.19 5.37
C PRO A 35 11.42 -12.76 4.32
N GLU A 36 10.97 -12.23 3.18
CA GLU A 36 11.86 -11.81 2.08
C GLU A 36 12.36 -10.38 2.24
N GLN A 37 11.81 -9.61 3.20
CA GLN A 37 12.06 -8.18 3.35
C GLN A 37 11.97 -7.44 2.01
N ARG A 38 10.91 -7.76 1.25
CA ARG A 38 10.70 -7.29 -0.11
C ARG A 38 9.28 -6.77 -0.29
N MET A 39 9.17 -5.70 -1.04
CA MET A 39 7.92 -5.11 -1.48
C MET A 39 7.80 -5.26 -2.99
N THR A 40 6.63 -5.66 -3.49
CA THR A 40 6.30 -5.67 -4.93
C THR A 40 5.08 -4.82 -5.17
N VAL A 41 5.16 -3.94 -6.16
CA VAL A 41 4.06 -3.08 -6.61
C VAL A 41 3.43 -3.71 -7.85
N PHE A 42 2.12 -3.77 -7.85
CA PHE A 42 1.31 -4.29 -8.96
C PHE A 42 0.46 -3.15 -9.53
N ARG A 43 0.30 -3.15 -10.85
CA ARG A 43 -0.65 -2.31 -11.56
C ARG A 43 -1.56 -3.22 -12.39
N HIS A 44 -2.88 -3.13 -12.18
CA HIS A 44 -3.86 -4.02 -12.82
C HIS A 44 -3.50 -5.52 -12.70
N GLY A 45 -2.97 -5.93 -11.54
CA GLY A 45 -2.57 -7.31 -11.25
C GLY A 45 -1.19 -7.72 -11.78
N GLN A 46 -0.53 -6.90 -12.60
CA GLN A 46 0.82 -7.17 -13.11
C GLN A 46 1.89 -6.53 -12.23
N PRO A 47 2.99 -7.21 -11.90
CA PRO A 47 4.08 -6.62 -11.15
C PRO A 47 4.80 -5.57 -12.02
N VAL A 48 4.99 -4.37 -11.45
CA VAL A 48 5.63 -3.24 -12.15
C VAL A 48 6.91 -2.75 -11.47
N ALA A 49 7.07 -3.01 -10.17
CA ALA A 49 8.29 -2.64 -9.44
C ALA A 49 8.50 -3.55 -8.23
N SER A 50 9.75 -3.68 -7.78
CA SER A 50 10.10 -4.44 -6.57
C SER A 50 11.26 -3.77 -5.84
N TYR A 51 11.13 -3.65 -4.50
CA TYR A 51 12.05 -2.92 -3.65
C TYR A 51 12.46 -3.74 -2.42
N PRO A 52 13.73 -3.66 -1.97
CA PRO A 52 14.09 -4.11 -0.65
C PRO A 52 13.45 -3.19 0.39
N VAL A 53 12.95 -3.77 1.46
CA VAL A 53 12.36 -3.03 2.58
C VAL A 53 12.95 -3.48 3.91
N SER A 54 12.58 -2.81 4.99
CA SER A 54 12.87 -3.27 6.35
C SER A 54 11.60 -3.17 7.18
N THR A 55 11.12 -4.31 7.68
CA THR A 55 10.00 -4.39 8.62
C THR A 55 10.51 -4.46 10.05
N SER A 56 9.62 -4.67 11.02
CA SER A 56 9.97 -4.67 12.43
C SER A 56 10.95 -5.77 12.83
N LYS A 57 11.95 -5.41 13.63
CA LYS A 57 12.84 -6.36 14.33
C LYS A 57 12.16 -7.08 15.51
N PHE A 58 10.98 -6.62 15.92
CA PHE A 58 10.18 -7.23 17.00
C PHE A 58 9.14 -8.23 16.47
N GLY A 59 9.16 -8.51 15.15
CA GLY A 59 8.24 -9.44 14.52
C GLY A 59 6.95 -8.78 14.02
N VAL A 60 5.86 -9.58 13.98
CA VAL A 60 4.58 -9.20 13.37
C VAL A 60 3.47 -9.13 14.40
N GLY A 61 2.53 -8.21 14.24
CA GLY A 61 1.40 -8.02 15.14
C GLY A 61 0.86 -6.60 15.15
N ASP A 62 -0.31 -6.42 15.80
CA ASP A 62 -1.00 -5.12 15.84
C ASP A 62 -1.36 -4.65 17.26
N VAL A 63 -0.75 -5.25 18.28
CA VAL A 63 -0.94 -4.79 19.67
C VAL A 63 -0.31 -3.39 19.83
N PRO A 64 -1.03 -2.40 20.39
CA PRO A 64 -0.47 -1.09 20.71
C PRO A 64 0.79 -1.20 21.57
N GLY A 65 1.85 -0.47 21.25
CA GLY A 65 3.13 -0.48 21.94
C GLY A 65 4.06 -1.66 21.62
N SER A 66 3.62 -2.67 20.87
CA SER A 66 4.43 -3.86 20.54
C SER A 66 5.62 -3.58 19.61
N ASN A 67 5.61 -2.46 18.89
CA ASN A 67 6.57 -2.15 17.82
C ASN A 67 6.62 -3.21 16.69
N CYS A 68 5.65 -4.12 16.60
CA CYS A 68 5.54 -5.14 15.57
C CYS A 68 4.93 -4.55 14.28
N THR A 69 5.23 -5.14 13.12
CA THR A 69 4.58 -4.80 11.84
C THR A 69 3.25 -5.53 11.71
N PRO A 70 2.11 -4.84 11.48
CA PRO A 70 0.82 -5.49 11.28
C PRO A 70 0.77 -6.30 9.99
N LEU A 71 0.11 -7.46 10.04
CA LEU A 71 -0.14 -8.32 8.88
C LEU A 71 -1.53 -8.04 8.26
N GLY A 72 -1.70 -8.47 7.01
CA GLY A 72 -2.99 -8.48 6.32
C GLY A 72 -3.23 -7.27 5.43
N LYS A 73 -4.49 -7.06 5.09
CA LYS A 73 -4.92 -6.00 4.16
C LYS A 73 -5.00 -4.65 4.87
N MET A 74 -4.34 -3.68 4.30
CA MET A 74 -4.36 -2.27 4.69
C MET A 74 -4.58 -1.41 3.45
N ALA A 75 -4.79 -0.10 3.63
CA ALA A 75 -4.86 0.86 2.55
C ALA A 75 -4.01 2.09 2.85
N VAL A 76 -3.49 2.74 1.81
CA VAL A 76 -2.85 4.06 1.92
C VAL A 76 -3.93 5.08 2.28
N ALA A 77 -3.97 5.50 3.54
CA ALA A 77 -4.95 6.49 4.03
C ALA A 77 -4.51 7.91 3.72
N GLN A 78 -3.22 8.21 3.94
CA GLN A 78 -2.65 9.54 3.70
C GLN A 78 -1.27 9.43 3.05
N LYS A 79 -0.92 10.48 2.30
CA LYS A 79 0.39 10.67 1.68
C LYS A 79 0.93 12.03 2.10
N ILE A 80 2.16 12.06 2.63
CA ILE A 80 2.78 13.26 3.20
C ILE A 80 4.19 13.41 2.64
N GLY A 81 4.58 14.64 2.30
CA GLY A 81 5.92 14.96 1.81
C GLY A 81 6.03 15.03 0.29
N GLY A 82 4.91 15.18 -0.44
CA GLY A 82 4.95 15.44 -1.89
C GLY A 82 5.82 16.65 -2.21
N GLY A 83 6.74 16.53 -3.20
CA GLY A 83 7.67 17.59 -3.57
C GLY A 83 8.84 17.85 -2.60
N ALA A 84 8.89 17.22 -1.42
CA ALA A 84 10.00 17.38 -0.50
C ALA A 84 11.29 16.77 -1.11
N PRO A 85 12.49 17.38 -0.88
CA PRO A 85 13.76 16.80 -1.28
C PRO A 85 13.99 15.40 -0.69
N LEU A 86 14.79 14.58 -1.36
CA LEU A 86 15.25 13.31 -0.80
C LEU A 86 16.05 13.56 0.48
N GLY A 87 15.83 12.73 1.50
CA GLY A 87 16.44 12.90 2.82
C GLY A 87 15.77 13.94 3.71
N MET A 88 14.74 14.67 3.25
CA MET A 88 13.97 15.59 4.09
C MET A 88 13.45 14.86 5.34
N LYS A 89 13.87 15.32 6.50
CA LYS A 89 13.44 14.77 7.79
C LYS A 89 12.04 15.23 8.14
N PHE A 90 11.25 14.28 8.66
CA PHE A 90 9.91 14.56 9.19
C PHE A 90 9.87 14.34 10.70
N LYS A 91 9.25 15.28 11.41
CA LYS A 91 8.87 15.17 12.83
C LYS A 91 7.38 15.45 12.93
N ASP A 92 6.64 14.61 13.60
CA ASP A 92 5.17 14.70 13.73
C ASP A 92 4.47 14.89 12.36
N ARG A 93 4.98 14.22 11.33
CA ARG A 93 4.49 14.23 9.94
C ARG A 93 4.65 15.61 9.23
N ARG A 94 5.49 16.48 9.77
CA ARG A 94 5.82 17.78 9.19
C ARG A 94 7.29 17.83 8.77
N PRO A 95 7.63 18.41 7.61
CA PRO A 95 9.02 18.59 7.21
C PRO A 95 9.72 19.54 8.18
N THR A 96 10.96 19.23 8.55
CA THR A 96 11.75 20.01 9.49
C THR A 96 12.69 21.00 8.80
N GLY A 97 12.90 20.90 7.49
CA GLY A 97 13.92 21.63 6.73
C GLY A 97 15.30 20.96 6.75
N GLU A 98 15.53 19.98 7.64
CA GLU A 98 16.80 19.24 7.73
C GLU A 98 16.83 18.12 6.67
N ILE A 99 17.95 18.04 5.92
CA ILE A 99 18.23 16.94 5.00
C ILE A 99 19.21 15.99 5.70
N VAL A 100 18.77 14.75 5.90
CA VAL A 100 19.60 13.70 6.52
C VAL A 100 20.32 12.91 5.44
N PRO A 101 21.66 12.85 5.47
CA PRO A 101 22.43 12.04 4.54
C PRO A 101 22.16 10.55 4.68
N ILE A 102 22.35 9.80 3.59
CA ILE A 102 22.26 8.33 3.61
C ILE A 102 23.32 7.77 4.56
N ASN A 103 22.92 6.81 5.39
CA ASN A 103 23.74 6.16 6.42
C ASN A 103 24.35 7.14 7.44
N ALA A 104 23.73 8.30 7.65
CA ALA A 104 24.11 9.21 8.73
C ALA A 104 24.05 8.50 10.09
N PRO A 105 25.05 8.69 10.97
CA PRO A 105 25.03 8.10 12.29
C PRO A 105 23.91 8.65 13.17
N GLY A 106 23.43 7.86 14.12
CA GLY A 106 22.45 8.27 15.10
C GLY A 106 21.11 7.54 14.98
N ARG A 107 20.01 8.21 15.36
CA ARG A 107 18.65 7.64 15.30
C ARG A 107 18.17 7.59 13.86
N ASP A 108 17.30 6.63 13.57
CA ASP A 108 16.65 6.45 12.26
C ASP A 108 15.39 7.35 12.16
N PRO A 109 15.50 8.59 11.69
CA PRO A 109 14.34 9.44 11.48
C PRO A 109 13.55 9.01 10.24
N ILE A 110 12.28 9.36 10.23
CA ILE A 110 11.46 9.28 9.02
C ILE A 110 11.94 10.34 8.03
N VAL A 111 12.28 9.93 6.80
CA VAL A 111 12.75 10.84 5.76
C VAL A 111 11.99 10.70 4.45
N THR A 112 12.08 11.68 3.59
CA THR A 112 11.68 11.72 2.18
C THR A 112 10.17 11.74 1.94
N ARG A 113 9.45 10.68 2.31
CA ARG A 113 8.00 10.51 2.07
C ARG A 113 7.39 9.65 3.18
N ILE A 114 6.08 9.85 3.38
CA ILE A 114 5.27 9.03 4.28
C ILE A 114 4.00 8.61 3.54
N LEU A 115 3.76 7.29 3.45
CA LEU A 115 2.47 6.71 3.11
C LEU A 115 1.90 6.11 4.40
N TRP A 116 0.87 6.74 4.98
CA TRP A 116 0.26 6.31 6.23
C TRP A 116 -0.78 5.24 5.97
N LEU A 117 -0.66 4.11 6.64
CA LEU A 117 -1.50 2.94 6.42
C LEU A 117 -2.67 2.88 7.40
N ARG A 118 -3.83 2.46 6.91
CA ARG A 118 -5.01 2.13 7.71
C ARG A 118 -5.32 0.65 7.55
N GLY A 119 -5.55 -0.04 8.66
CA GLY A 119 -6.00 -1.43 8.66
C GLY A 119 -7.39 -1.59 8.04
N LEU A 120 -7.60 -2.72 7.36
CA LEU A 120 -8.89 -3.12 6.78
C LEU A 120 -9.43 -4.41 7.39
N GLU A 121 -8.72 -5.00 8.36
CA GLU A 121 -9.07 -6.25 9.02
C GLU A 121 -8.95 -6.10 10.55
N LYS A 122 -9.64 -6.93 11.34
CA LYS A 122 -9.56 -6.90 12.81
C LYS A 122 -8.12 -7.04 13.31
N ARG A 123 -7.32 -7.89 12.67
CA ARG A 123 -5.92 -8.16 13.05
C ARG A 123 -4.94 -7.01 12.80
N ASN A 124 -5.38 -5.93 12.15
CA ASN A 124 -4.57 -4.73 11.88
C ASN A 124 -5.37 -3.43 12.08
N ALA A 125 -6.43 -3.49 12.87
CA ALA A 125 -7.34 -2.36 13.10
C ALA A 125 -6.63 -1.15 13.73
N ASN A 126 -5.57 -1.39 14.51
CA ASN A 126 -4.82 -0.35 15.20
C ASN A 126 -3.72 0.30 14.34
N ALA A 127 -3.48 -0.19 13.11
CA ALA A 127 -2.36 0.25 12.27
C ALA A 127 -2.31 1.78 12.08
N PHE A 128 -3.46 2.43 11.91
CA PHE A 128 -3.53 3.89 11.72
C PHE A 128 -3.14 4.62 13.02
N GLU A 129 -3.74 4.28 14.14
CA GLU A 129 -3.48 4.90 15.45
C GLU A 129 -2.05 4.61 15.94
N ARG A 130 -1.51 3.45 15.59
CA ARG A 130 -0.12 3.07 15.84
C ARG A 130 0.88 3.75 14.90
N MET A 131 0.40 4.61 14.00
CA MET A 131 1.25 5.35 13.05
C MET A 131 2.13 4.41 12.19
N ILE A 132 1.53 3.35 11.66
CA ILE A 132 2.23 2.44 10.74
C ILE A 132 2.35 3.11 9.37
N TYR A 133 3.59 3.32 8.94
CA TYR A 133 3.94 4.00 7.69
C TYR A 133 4.73 3.10 6.75
N ILE A 134 4.66 3.39 5.45
CA ILE A 134 5.76 3.15 4.52
C ILE A 134 6.49 4.49 4.40
N HIS A 135 7.81 4.50 4.64
CA HIS A 135 8.59 5.74 4.64
C HIS A 135 10.05 5.54 4.26
N GLY A 136 10.72 6.61 3.89
CA GLY A 136 12.16 6.59 3.67
C GLY A 136 12.95 6.52 4.97
N THR A 137 14.12 5.87 4.91
CA THR A 137 15.08 5.78 6.02
C THR A 137 16.45 6.26 5.55
N PRO A 138 17.24 6.95 6.39
CA PRO A 138 18.66 7.14 6.11
C PRO A 138 19.48 5.85 6.29
N GLU A 139 19.03 4.87 7.11
CA GLU A 139 19.72 3.58 7.33
C GLU A 139 19.55 2.62 6.13
N GLU A 140 19.90 3.07 4.91
CA GLU A 140 19.68 2.28 3.69
C GLU A 140 20.49 0.97 3.65
N ALA A 141 21.62 0.92 4.35
CA ALA A 141 22.45 -0.29 4.49
C ALA A 141 21.75 -1.43 5.25
N ARG A 142 20.69 -1.12 6.01
CA ARG A 142 19.93 -2.12 6.79
C ARG A 142 18.69 -2.65 6.07
N LEU A 143 18.41 -2.18 4.86
CA LEU A 143 17.30 -2.69 4.06
C LEU A 143 17.58 -4.13 3.61
N GLY A 144 16.51 -4.94 3.53
CA GLY A 144 16.62 -6.39 3.33
C GLY A 144 16.71 -7.18 4.62
N THR A 145 16.76 -6.51 5.79
CA THR A 145 16.74 -7.15 7.11
C THR A 145 15.69 -6.51 8.02
N PRO A 146 15.08 -7.24 8.97
CA PRO A 146 14.18 -6.67 9.96
C PRO A 146 14.93 -5.71 10.88
N ALA A 147 14.61 -4.43 10.86
CA ALA A 147 15.32 -3.41 11.64
C ALA A 147 14.43 -2.26 12.13
N SER A 148 13.18 -2.17 11.70
CA SER A 148 12.26 -1.09 12.09
C SER A 148 11.59 -1.32 13.45
N TYR A 149 10.76 -0.37 13.85
CA TYR A 149 9.91 -0.40 15.04
C TYR A 149 8.43 -0.43 14.66
N GLY A 150 8.08 -1.21 13.61
CA GLY A 150 6.71 -1.42 13.15
C GLY A 150 6.42 -0.90 11.75
N CYS A 151 7.02 0.20 11.35
CA CYS A 151 6.89 0.76 10.00
C CYS A 151 7.63 -0.08 8.95
N ILE A 152 7.31 0.15 7.67
CA ILE A 152 7.97 -0.43 6.51
C ILE A 152 8.92 0.63 5.95
N ARG A 153 10.24 0.39 6.06
CA ARG A 153 11.27 1.35 5.64
C ARG A 153 11.75 1.04 4.23
N MET A 154 12.05 2.08 3.48
CA MET A 154 12.53 2.02 2.09
C MET A 154 13.71 2.98 1.88
N ARG A 155 14.47 2.77 0.80
CA ARG A 155 15.42 3.80 0.34
C ARG A 155 14.69 5.09 0.02
N SER A 156 15.36 6.22 0.21
CA SER A 156 14.78 7.53 -0.10
C SER A 156 14.30 7.64 -1.56
N ARG A 157 15.06 7.13 -2.52
CA ARG A 157 14.67 7.12 -3.93
C ARG A 157 13.47 6.22 -4.18
N ASP A 158 13.49 5.01 -3.62
CA ASP A 158 12.45 4.00 -3.84
C ASP A 158 11.08 4.45 -3.25
N VAL A 159 11.09 5.07 -2.05
CA VAL A 159 9.85 5.57 -1.45
C VAL A 159 9.31 6.80 -2.20
N ALA A 160 10.17 7.62 -2.81
CA ALA A 160 9.73 8.72 -3.65
C ALA A 160 9.03 8.18 -4.91
N GLU A 161 9.61 7.19 -5.59
CA GLU A 161 9.01 6.52 -6.74
C GLU A 161 7.68 5.83 -6.38
N LEU A 162 7.65 5.08 -5.27
CA LEU A 162 6.42 4.47 -4.75
C LEU A 162 5.35 5.52 -4.48
N PHE A 163 5.73 6.63 -3.84
CA PHE A 163 4.83 7.73 -3.53
C PHE A 163 4.19 8.32 -4.78
N ASP A 164 4.95 8.50 -5.86
CA ASP A 164 4.42 9.06 -7.10
C ASP A 164 3.58 8.04 -7.90
N THR A 165 3.86 6.74 -7.72
CA THR A 165 3.17 5.63 -8.40
C THR A 165 1.81 5.33 -7.78
N VAL A 166 1.73 5.17 -6.44
CA VAL A 166 0.51 4.71 -5.78
C VAL A 166 -0.29 5.86 -5.19
N GLY A 167 -1.61 5.82 -5.37
CA GLY A 167 -2.55 6.81 -4.86
C GLY A 167 -3.08 6.48 -3.46
N ARG A 168 -3.82 7.43 -2.88
CA ARG A 168 -4.65 7.16 -1.68
C ARG A 168 -5.69 6.10 -2.03
N GLY A 169 -5.93 5.16 -1.13
CA GLY A 169 -6.83 4.03 -1.33
C GLY A 169 -6.14 2.79 -1.92
N ALA A 170 -4.91 2.90 -2.46
CA ALA A 170 -4.15 1.75 -2.91
C ALA A 170 -4.06 0.69 -1.81
N GLN A 171 -4.30 -0.57 -2.16
CA GLN A 171 -4.24 -1.68 -1.20
C GLN A 171 -2.79 -2.05 -0.91
N VAL A 172 -2.51 -2.30 0.37
CA VAL A 172 -1.22 -2.79 0.86
C VAL A 172 -1.47 -4.09 1.61
N PHE A 173 -0.88 -5.18 1.15
CA PHE A 173 -0.98 -6.48 1.78
C PHE A 173 0.38 -6.89 2.37
N VAL A 174 0.43 -7.06 3.69
CA VAL A 174 1.63 -7.53 4.40
C VAL A 174 1.43 -8.98 4.80
N SER A 175 2.35 -9.85 4.37
CA SER A 175 2.29 -11.29 4.65
C SER A 175 3.54 -11.78 5.36
N ASN A 176 3.37 -12.81 6.17
CA ASN A 176 4.47 -13.57 6.79
C ASN A 176 4.78 -14.85 6.01
N SER A 177 4.57 -14.81 4.69
CA SER A 177 4.89 -15.90 3.74
C SER A 177 5.70 -15.36 2.59
N SER A 178 6.56 -16.22 2.03
CA SER A 178 7.32 -15.92 0.81
C SER A 178 6.39 -15.81 -0.40
N THR A 179 6.70 -14.90 -1.32
CA THR A 179 5.90 -14.68 -2.54
C THR A 179 5.93 -15.89 -3.48
N THR A 180 6.97 -16.71 -3.41
CA THR A 180 7.14 -17.96 -4.19
C THR A 180 6.09 -19.02 -3.87
N HIS A 181 5.48 -19.02 -2.68
CA HIS A 181 4.43 -19.98 -2.32
C HIS A 181 3.01 -19.54 -2.70
N ALA A 182 2.80 -18.30 -3.11
CA ALA A 182 1.45 -17.79 -3.42
C ALA A 182 0.96 -18.16 -4.83
N SER A 183 1.85 -18.66 -5.71
CA SER A 183 1.50 -19.11 -7.08
C SER A 183 1.10 -20.59 -7.17
N GLY A 184 1.38 -21.39 -6.13
CA GLY A 184 1.21 -22.85 -6.19
C GLY A 184 -0.07 -23.39 -5.56
N THR A 185 -0.84 -22.60 -4.83
CA THR A 185 -1.98 -23.14 -4.05
C THR A 185 -3.33 -23.07 -4.76
N LYS A 186 -3.45 -22.43 -5.91
CA LYS A 186 -4.71 -22.43 -6.67
C LYS A 186 -4.82 -23.61 -7.66
N ASP A 187 -3.71 -24.13 -8.17
CA ASP A 187 -3.74 -25.19 -9.16
C ASP A 187 -3.87 -26.58 -8.52
N ALA A 188 -3.34 -26.77 -7.30
CA ALA A 188 -3.45 -28.06 -6.58
C ALA A 188 -4.89 -28.40 -6.11
N ALA A 189 -5.71 -27.40 -5.83
CA ALA A 189 -7.10 -27.61 -5.40
C ALA A 189 -8.03 -27.99 -6.58
N VAL A 190 -7.69 -27.59 -7.81
CA VAL A 190 -8.47 -27.89 -9.02
C VAL A 190 -8.15 -29.28 -9.54
N GLU A 191 -6.88 -29.71 -9.50
CA GLU A 191 -6.49 -31.06 -9.93
C GLU A 191 -7.03 -32.16 -9.03
N THR A 192 -7.05 -31.95 -7.70
CA THR A 192 -7.59 -32.95 -6.76
C THR A 192 -9.09 -33.15 -6.96
N THR A 193 -9.85 -32.12 -7.32
CA THR A 193 -11.28 -32.23 -7.57
C THR A 193 -11.59 -32.94 -8.91
N ALA A 194 -10.76 -32.71 -9.92
CA ALA A 194 -10.91 -33.35 -11.21
C ALA A 194 -10.56 -34.88 -11.18
N GLN A 195 -9.53 -35.27 -10.43
CA GLN A 195 -9.16 -36.66 -10.26
C GLN A 195 -10.18 -37.48 -9.42
N ALA A 196 -10.79 -36.84 -8.42
CA ALA A 196 -11.86 -37.46 -7.62
C ALA A 196 -13.12 -37.72 -8.46
N ALA A 197 -13.47 -36.82 -9.39
CA ALA A 197 -14.61 -36.99 -10.28
C ALA A 197 -14.43 -38.11 -11.30
N VAL A 198 -13.22 -38.29 -11.86
CA VAL A 198 -12.90 -39.36 -12.79
C VAL A 198 -12.90 -40.72 -12.11
N ALA A 199 -12.38 -40.83 -10.87
CA ALA A 199 -12.35 -42.07 -10.12
C ALA A 199 -13.76 -42.55 -9.66
N ALA A 200 -14.73 -41.65 -9.51
CA ALA A 200 -16.10 -41.99 -9.17
C ALA A 200 -16.89 -42.55 -10.36
N GLN A 201 -16.57 -42.20 -11.59
CA GLN A 201 -17.22 -42.66 -12.80
C GLN A 201 -16.75 -44.07 -13.25
N THR A 202 -15.53 -44.49 -12.90
CA THR A 202 -14.99 -45.80 -13.25
C THR A 202 -15.44 -46.93 -12.31
N ARG A 203 -16.21 -46.67 -11.25
CA ARG A 203 -16.75 -47.66 -10.32
C ARG A 203 -18.25 -47.92 -10.50
N ALA A 204 -18.88 -47.32 -11.51
CA ALA A 204 -20.30 -47.45 -11.79
C ALA A 204 -20.61 -48.28 -13.07
N ASP A 205 -19.58 -48.80 -13.76
CA ASP A 205 -19.65 -49.81 -14.81
C ASP A 205 -19.00 -51.10 -14.26
#